data_348dce6c4c3f3b4f9c5921aaaa9931a3
#
_entry.id   348dce6c4c3f3b4f9c5921aaaa9931a3
#
_cell.length_a   1.000
_cell.length_b   1.000
_cell.length_c   1.000
_cell.angle_alpha   90.00
_cell.angle_beta   90.00
_cell.angle_gamma   90.00
#
_symmetry.space_group_name_H-M   'P 1'
#
loop_
_entity.id
_entity.type
_entity.pdbx_description
1 polymer ?
#
loop_
_entity_poly.entity_id
_entity_poly.type
_entity_poly.pdbx_seq_one_letter_code
_entity_poly.pdbx_strand_id
1 'polypeptide(L)'
;TFTDMLEATPLLQSAMLRAMARMLRQSRPAKTARRPRVIGVVSNGDTAAAPMVDAIATSLDSHGRTAVIAPPVETTSAVQEYDELVEAFSETLDRAERSNDWVLVVADRGAGDLWRHYVSAQSDRLVVLVDQRYPPDAVDSLATQRPVHLITCLAEPDPSWWDRLAPVSHHPANSDGFGALARRIAGRSLGLVMAGGGARGLAHFGVYQELTEAGVVIDRFGGTSSGAIASAAFALGMDAGDAIAAAREFIAGSDPLDDYTIPISALTRGGRVDRLVQGFFGNTLIEHLPRGFFSVSADMITGDQIIHRRGSVSGAVRASISIPGLIPPVHNGEQLLVDGGLLNNLPANVMCADTDGEVICVDLRRTFVPSKGFGLLPPIVTPPGLLRRLLTGTDNALPPLQETLLRAFDLAASTANLRELPRVAAIIEPDVSKIGVLNFKQIDAALEAGRMAARAALQAQPDLVR
;
A
#
# COMPACT_ATOMS: atom_id res chain seq x y z
N THR A 1 19.22 -28.94 -45.57
CA THR A 1 18.10 -28.89 -44.60
C THR A 1 18.26 -27.65 -43.69
N PHE A 2 17.22 -27.30 -42.90
CA PHE A 2 17.31 -26.21 -41.92
C PHE A 2 18.43 -26.43 -40.90
N THR A 3 18.70 -27.68 -40.55
CA THR A 3 19.80 -28.09 -39.67
C THR A 3 21.15 -27.78 -40.29
N ASP A 4 21.33 -28.08 -41.56
CA ASP A 4 22.60 -27.83 -42.29
C ASP A 4 22.89 -26.32 -42.42
N MET A 5 21.83 -25.52 -42.54
CA MET A 5 21.96 -24.06 -42.59
C MET A 5 22.34 -23.47 -41.21
N LEU A 6 21.82 -24.04 -40.10
CA LEU A 6 22.21 -23.65 -38.74
C LEU A 6 23.66 -24.04 -38.43
N GLU A 7 24.11 -25.25 -38.85
CA GLU A 7 25.49 -25.71 -38.66
C GLU A 7 26.49 -24.88 -39.47
N ALA A 8 26.07 -24.42 -40.65
CA ALA A 8 26.89 -23.58 -41.52
C ALA A 8 27.00 -22.11 -41.08
N THR A 9 26.15 -21.68 -40.12
CA THR A 9 26.09 -20.27 -39.70
C THR A 9 26.03 -20.16 -38.18
N PRO A 10 27.16 -20.23 -37.45
CA PRO A 10 27.23 -20.19 -35.98
C PRO A 10 26.57 -18.94 -35.37
N LEU A 11 26.61 -17.81 -36.05
CA LEU A 11 25.94 -16.57 -35.65
C LEU A 11 24.43 -16.71 -35.65
N LEU A 12 23.84 -17.37 -36.64
CA LEU A 12 22.42 -17.63 -36.74
C LEU A 12 21.95 -18.60 -35.64
N GLN A 13 22.74 -19.64 -35.40
CA GLN A 13 22.51 -20.61 -34.33
C GLN A 13 22.51 -19.93 -32.94
N SER A 14 23.51 -19.09 -32.67
CA SER A 14 23.57 -18.31 -31.43
C SER A 14 22.42 -17.31 -31.30
N ALA A 15 22.03 -16.65 -32.38
CA ALA A 15 20.91 -15.70 -32.39
C ALA A 15 19.57 -16.40 -32.15
N MET A 16 19.35 -17.58 -32.75
CA MET A 16 18.16 -18.40 -32.52
C MET A 16 18.10 -18.98 -31.11
N LEU A 17 19.21 -19.51 -30.58
CA LEU A 17 19.27 -19.98 -29.19
C LEU A 17 18.99 -18.84 -28.20
N ARG A 18 19.48 -17.63 -28.46
CA ARG A 18 19.19 -16.42 -27.69
C ARG A 18 17.72 -16.01 -27.81
N ALA A 19 17.14 -16.04 -29.01
CA ALA A 19 15.74 -15.74 -29.24
C ALA A 19 14.84 -16.78 -28.56
N MET A 20 15.17 -18.08 -28.67
CA MET A 20 14.43 -19.15 -27.98
C MET A 20 14.58 -19.07 -26.46
N ALA A 21 15.78 -18.78 -25.93
CA ALA A 21 15.98 -18.54 -24.51
C ALA A 21 15.16 -17.31 -24.02
N ARG A 22 15.09 -16.26 -24.82
CA ARG A 22 14.26 -15.07 -24.56
C ARG A 22 12.76 -15.41 -24.59
N MET A 23 12.30 -16.15 -25.60
CA MET A 23 10.92 -16.65 -25.71
C MET A 23 10.56 -17.60 -24.56
N LEU A 24 11.44 -18.51 -24.17
CA LEU A 24 11.24 -19.42 -23.05
C LEU A 24 11.21 -18.69 -21.70
N ARG A 25 11.95 -17.59 -21.56
CA ARG A 25 11.82 -16.70 -20.38
C ARG A 25 10.50 -15.95 -20.37
N GLN A 26 9.99 -15.54 -21.53
CA GLN A 26 8.72 -14.81 -21.67
C GLN A 26 7.48 -15.71 -21.66
N SER A 27 7.57 -16.97 -22.13
CA SER A 27 6.44 -17.90 -22.30
C SER A 27 6.20 -18.84 -21.11
N ARG A 28 6.94 -18.71 -20.01
CA ARG A 28 6.65 -19.49 -18.80
C ARG A 28 5.36 -19.01 -18.17
N PRO A 29 4.35 -19.89 -17.98
CA PRO A 29 3.11 -19.53 -17.31
C PRO A 29 3.42 -19.04 -15.90
N ALA A 30 2.70 -18.02 -15.45
CA ALA A 30 2.78 -17.36 -14.15
C ALA A 30 2.37 -18.28 -12.97
N LYS A 31 2.92 -19.49 -12.87
CA LYS A 31 2.58 -20.49 -11.85
C LYS A 31 3.74 -20.82 -10.89
N THR A 32 4.51 -19.89 -10.56
CA THR A 32 5.31 -19.63 -9.34
C THR A 32 6.08 -18.36 -9.66
N ALA A 33 5.73 -17.26 -9.03
CA ALA A 33 6.49 -16.01 -9.15
C ALA A 33 7.94 -16.33 -8.74
N ARG A 34 8.82 -16.47 -9.72
CA ARG A 34 10.24 -16.65 -9.48
C ARG A 34 10.70 -15.40 -8.77
N ARG A 35 11.35 -15.53 -7.62
CA ARG A 35 11.95 -14.37 -6.94
C ARG A 35 12.84 -13.64 -7.94
N PRO A 36 12.75 -12.30 -8.04
CA PRO A 36 13.64 -11.53 -8.92
C PRO A 36 15.08 -11.81 -8.50
N ARG A 37 15.93 -12.19 -9.42
CA ARG A 37 17.34 -12.48 -9.14
C ARG A 37 18.25 -11.32 -9.51
N VAL A 38 17.98 -10.70 -10.65
CA VAL A 38 18.79 -9.59 -11.17
C VAL A 38 18.05 -8.28 -10.93
N ILE A 39 18.72 -7.38 -10.22
CA ILE A 39 18.18 -6.08 -9.84
C ILE A 39 19.11 -5.00 -10.39
N GLY A 40 18.61 -4.22 -11.33
CA GLY A 40 19.35 -3.06 -11.84
C GLY A 40 19.24 -1.90 -10.87
N VAL A 41 20.38 -1.35 -10.46
CA VAL A 41 20.41 -0.11 -9.67
C VAL A 41 20.92 1.02 -10.55
N VAL A 42 20.08 2.02 -10.80
CA VAL A 42 20.38 3.13 -11.70
C VAL A 42 20.40 4.45 -10.95
N SER A 43 21.51 5.18 -11.06
CA SER A 43 21.64 6.57 -10.60
C SER A 43 21.79 7.50 -11.79
N ASN A 44 21.01 8.57 -11.81
CA ASN A 44 21.07 9.60 -12.84
C ASN A 44 21.61 10.95 -12.31
N GLY A 45 21.78 11.07 -11.01
CA GLY A 45 22.18 12.30 -10.35
C GLY A 45 23.65 12.35 -9.95
N ASP A 46 23.98 13.37 -9.15
CA ASP A 46 25.36 13.64 -8.70
C ASP A 46 25.74 12.83 -7.43
N THR A 47 24.77 12.23 -6.77
CA THR A 47 25.01 11.42 -5.58
C THR A 47 25.70 10.11 -5.94
N ALA A 48 26.80 9.81 -5.26
CA ALA A 48 27.52 8.56 -5.45
C ALA A 48 26.59 7.37 -5.17
N ALA A 49 26.41 6.50 -6.16
CA ALA A 49 25.55 5.32 -6.02
C ALA A 49 26.12 4.28 -5.06
N ALA A 50 27.44 4.16 -4.97
CA ALA A 50 28.12 3.12 -4.21
C ALA A 50 27.66 2.96 -2.74
N PRO A 51 27.57 4.00 -1.92
CA PRO A 51 27.12 3.85 -0.52
C PRO A 51 25.67 3.33 -0.41
N MET A 52 24.80 3.70 -1.35
CA MET A 52 23.41 3.22 -1.37
C MET A 52 23.33 1.79 -1.86
N VAL A 53 24.12 1.44 -2.88
CA VAL A 53 24.22 0.05 -3.37
C VAL A 53 24.71 -0.87 -2.26
N ASP A 54 25.75 -0.45 -1.50
CA ASP A 54 26.28 -1.20 -0.37
C ASP A 54 25.22 -1.38 0.73
N ALA A 55 24.44 -0.33 1.02
CA ALA A 55 23.37 -0.39 2.00
C ALA A 55 22.23 -1.32 1.55
N ILE A 56 21.85 -1.28 0.27
CA ILE A 56 20.85 -2.18 -0.32
C ILE A 56 21.36 -3.62 -0.28
N ALA A 57 22.62 -3.86 -0.69
CA ALA A 57 23.24 -5.18 -0.66
C ALA A 57 23.28 -5.76 0.75
N THR A 58 23.75 -4.97 1.73
CA THR A 58 23.77 -5.34 3.16
C THR A 58 22.37 -5.71 3.67
N SER A 59 21.35 -4.93 3.27
CA SER A 59 19.97 -5.22 3.66
C SER A 59 19.43 -6.50 3.02
N LEU A 60 19.78 -6.77 1.75
CA LEU A 60 19.40 -8.01 1.06
C LEU A 60 20.15 -9.23 1.63
N ASP A 61 21.39 -9.09 2.07
CA ASP A 61 22.20 -10.17 2.66
C ASP A 61 21.55 -10.73 3.94
N SER A 62 20.75 -9.94 4.66
CA SER A 62 19.95 -10.46 5.79
C SER A 62 18.87 -11.46 5.36
N HIS A 63 18.57 -11.55 4.07
CA HIS A 63 17.55 -12.43 3.50
C HIS A 63 18.12 -13.52 2.60
N GLY A 64 19.39 -13.40 2.15
CA GLY A 64 20.09 -14.35 1.28
C GLY A 64 21.35 -13.72 0.70
N ARG A 65 22.16 -14.49 -0.03
CA ARG A 65 23.43 -14.03 -0.59
C ARG A 65 23.22 -13.04 -1.72
N THR A 66 23.92 -11.92 -1.68
CA THR A 66 23.85 -10.85 -2.68
C THR A 66 25.22 -10.64 -3.33
N ALA A 67 25.25 -10.54 -4.65
CA ALA A 67 26.44 -10.10 -5.40
C ALA A 67 26.18 -8.70 -5.97
N VAL A 68 27.25 -7.91 -6.09
CA VAL A 68 27.22 -6.59 -6.75
C VAL A 68 28.12 -6.64 -7.97
N ILE A 69 27.59 -6.27 -9.13
CA ILE A 69 28.33 -6.11 -10.39
C ILE A 69 28.31 -4.63 -10.74
N ALA A 70 29.48 -4.00 -10.66
CA ALA A 70 29.70 -2.62 -11.12
C ALA A 70 30.23 -2.61 -12.57
N PRO A 71 30.05 -1.50 -13.31
CA PRO A 71 30.60 -1.39 -14.65
C PRO A 71 32.14 -1.50 -14.60
N PRO A 72 32.75 -2.35 -15.40
CA PRO A 72 34.21 -2.40 -15.46
C PRO A 72 34.75 -1.15 -16.14
N VAL A 73 35.69 -0.49 -15.47
CA VAL A 73 36.27 0.81 -15.88
C VAL A 73 36.89 0.77 -17.28
N GLU A 74 37.40 -0.41 -17.71
CA GLU A 74 38.14 -0.57 -18.96
C GLU A 74 37.29 -1.06 -20.14
N THR A 75 36.18 -1.78 -19.86
CA THR A 75 35.42 -2.47 -20.94
C THR A 75 34.33 -1.56 -21.55
N THR A 76 33.82 -0.59 -20.81
CA THR A 76 32.80 0.36 -21.32
C THR A 76 33.34 1.31 -22.39
N SER A 77 34.67 1.51 -22.46
CA SER A 77 35.29 2.35 -23.46
C SER A 77 35.65 1.56 -24.76
N ALA A 78 35.76 0.24 -24.69
CA ALA A 78 36.19 -0.61 -25.81
C ALA A 78 35.01 -1.23 -26.58
N VAL A 79 33.85 -1.40 -25.92
CA VAL A 79 32.66 -2.02 -26.50
C VAL A 79 31.76 -0.95 -27.13
N GLN A 80 31.53 -1.04 -28.43
CA GLN A 80 30.72 -0.08 -29.18
C GLN A 80 29.32 -0.60 -29.52
N GLU A 81 29.08 -1.92 -29.42
CA GLU A 81 27.79 -2.52 -29.73
C GLU A 81 27.18 -3.27 -28.53
N TYR A 82 25.87 -3.28 -28.47
CA TYR A 82 25.12 -3.92 -27.38
C TYR A 82 25.35 -5.45 -27.32
N ASP A 83 25.44 -6.11 -28.48
CA ASP A 83 25.61 -7.57 -28.55
C ASP A 83 26.99 -7.99 -28.02
N GLU A 84 28.03 -7.20 -28.29
CA GLU A 84 29.37 -7.43 -27.72
C GLU A 84 29.38 -7.30 -26.20
N LEU A 85 28.66 -6.33 -25.68
CA LEU A 85 28.48 -6.12 -24.24
C LEU A 85 27.76 -7.30 -23.59
N VAL A 86 26.68 -7.78 -24.21
CA VAL A 86 25.96 -8.97 -23.76
C VAL A 86 26.85 -10.20 -23.75
N GLU A 87 27.66 -10.41 -24.76
CA GLU A 87 28.57 -11.54 -24.83
C GLU A 87 29.66 -11.48 -23.75
N ALA A 88 30.27 -10.32 -23.55
CA ALA A 88 31.30 -10.08 -22.53
C ALA A 88 30.82 -10.29 -21.08
N PHE A 89 29.59 -9.94 -20.81
CA PHE A 89 29.05 -9.96 -19.42
C PHE A 89 28.12 -11.11 -19.10
N SER A 90 27.63 -11.88 -20.11
CA SER A 90 26.68 -12.98 -19.88
C SER A 90 27.24 -14.03 -18.92
N GLU A 91 28.51 -14.44 -19.09
CA GLU A 91 29.13 -15.44 -18.23
C GLU A 91 29.30 -14.93 -16.78
N THR A 92 29.66 -13.66 -16.61
CA THR A 92 29.82 -13.06 -15.29
C THR A 92 28.46 -12.97 -14.55
N LEU A 93 27.42 -12.55 -15.26
CA LEU A 93 26.06 -12.47 -14.70
C LEU A 93 25.54 -13.87 -14.37
N ASP A 94 25.67 -14.83 -15.28
CA ASP A 94 25.26 -16.21 -15.08
C ASP A 94 25.98 -16.88 -13.89
N ARG A 95 27.28 -16.61 -13.71
CA ARG A 95 28.07 -17.11 -12.57
C ARG A 95 27.57 -16.49 -11.26
N ALA A 96 27.30 -15.18 -11.25
CA ALA A 96 26.77 -14.49 -10.09
C ALA A 96 25.37 -15.01 -9.70
N GLU A 97 24.48 -15.21 -10.68
CA GLU A 97 23.12 -15.75 -10.45
C GLU A 97 23.13 -17.19 -9.90
N ARG A 98 24.13 -18.02 -10.31
CA ARG A 98 24.23 -19.40 -9.78
C ARG A 98 24.69 -19.46 -8.33
N SER A 99 25.49 -18.48 -7.91
CA SER A 99 26.15 -18.47 -6.61
C SER A 99 25.43 -17.64 -5.56
N ASN A 100 24.48 -16.78 -5.98
CA ASN A 100 23.79 -15.84 -5.11
C ASN A 100 22.27 -15.89 -5.31
N ASP A 101 21.55 -15.43 -4.31
CA ASP A 101 20.08 -15.31 -4.35
C ASP A 101 19.68 -14.05 -5.11
N TRP A 102 20.47 -12.98 -5.01
CA TRP A 102 20.31 -11.73 -5.75
C TRP A 102 21.61 -11.23 -6.35
N VAL A 103 21.50 -10.54 -7.48
CA VAL A 103 22.59 -9.85 -8.16
C VAL A 103 22.19 -8.41 -8.41
N LEU A 104 22.88 -7.46 -7.80
CA LEU A 104 22.74 -6.05 -8.08
C LEU A 104 23.66 -5.68 -9.24
N VAL A 105 23.10 -5.19 -10.35
CA VAL A 105 23.86 -4.68 -11.49
C VAL A 105 23.74 -3.17 -11.51
N VAL A 106 24.86 -2.47 -11.37
CA VAL A 106 24.89 -1.04 -11.08
C VAL A 106 25.20 -0.23 -12.34
N ALA A 107 24.40 0.81 -12.60
CA ALA A 107 24.69 1.83 -13.58
C ALA A 107 24.62 3.20 -12.89
N ASP A 108 25.78 3.76 -12.58
CA ASP A 108 25.89 5.12 -12.06
C ASP A 108 25.86 6.17 -13.19
N ARG A 109 26.00 7.46 -12.83
CA ARG A 109 26.02 8.56 -13.81
C ARG A 109 27.20 8.46 -14.80
N GLY A 110 28.32 7.90 -14.40
CA GLY A 110 29.50 7.71 -15.24
C GLY A 110 29.36 6.56 -16.25
N ALA A 111 28.34 5.71 -16.05
CA ALA A 111 28.09 4.59 -16.96
C ALA A 111 27.56 5.11 -18.31
N GLY A 112 28.16 4.66 -19.41
CA GLY A 112 27.69 5.01 -20.75
C GLY A 112 26.26 4.49 -21.02
N ASP A 113 25.59 5.06 -22.02
CA ASP A 113 24.20 4.71 -22.38
C ASP A 113 24.05 3.20 -22.71
N LEU A 114 25.08 2.61 -23.31
CA LEU A 114 25.09 1.19 -23.65
C LEU A 114 25.00 0.30 -22.38
N TRP A 115 25.75 0.65 -21.33
CA TRP A 115 25.72 -0.08 -20.07
C TRP A 115 24.39 0.13 -19.33
N ARG A 116 23.85 1.36 -19.33
CA ARG A 116 22.51 1.64 -18.77
C ARG A 116 21.44 0.82 -19.46
N HIS A 117 21.51 0.74 -20.80
CA HIS A 117 20.60 -0.12 -21.57
C HIS A 117 20.77 -1.60 -21.21
N TYR A 118 22.00 -2.08 -21.05
CA TYR A 118 22.28 -3.45 -20.61
C TYR A 118 21.67 -3.73 -19.24
N VAL A 119 21.93 -2.88 -18.23
CA VAL A 119 21.37 -3.02 -16.88
C VAL A 119 19.85 -3.05 -16.94
N SER A 120 19.23 -2.12 -17.65
CA SER A 120 17.78 -2.08 -17.81
C SER A 120 17.26 -3.35 -18.51
N ALA A 121 17.94 -3.86 -19.54
CA ALA A 121 17.50 -5.02 -20.32
C ALA A 121 17.69 -6.36 -19.61
N GLN A 122 18.69 -6.51 -18.75
CA GLN A 122 19.01 -7.79 -18.08
C GLN A 122 18.36 -7.93 -16.69
N SER A 123 17.86 -6.85 -16.12
CA SER A 123 17.26 -6.86 -14.78
C SER A 123 15.83 -7.38 -14.75
N ASP A 124 15.46 -8.08 -13.71
CA ASP A 124 14.07 -8.47 -13.41
C ASP A 124 13.29 -7.30 -12.79
N ARG A 125 13.98 -6.45 -12.03
CA ARG A 125 13.47 -5.24 -11.39
C ARG A 125 14.49 -4.11 -11.48
N LEU A 126 14.03 -2.89 -11.46
CA LEU A 126 14.87 -1.69 -11.42
C LEU A 126 14.71 -0.97 -10.09
N VAL A 127 15.81 -0.51 -9.54
CA VAL A 127 15.88 0.43 -8.43
C VAL A 127 16.47 1.74 -8.98
N VAL A 128 15.70 2.81 -8.97
CA VAL A 128 16.14 4.12 -9.46
C VAL A 128 16.39 5.03 -8.26
N LEU A 129 17.59 5.58 -8.17
CA LEU A 129 17.98 6.54 -7.14
C LEU A 129 17.51 7.93 -7.53
N VAL A 130 16.65 8.54 -6.70
CA VAL A 130 16.04 9.85 -6.91
C VAL A 130 16.76 10.86 -6.03
N ASP A 131 17.79 11.50 -6.58
CA ASP A 131 18.62 12.50 -5.91
C ASP A 131 18.49 13.91 -6.51
N GLN A 132 17.63 14.05 -7.52
CA GLN A 132 17.27 15.32 -8.15
C GLN A 132 15.77 15.58 -7.97
N ARG A 133 15.40 16.85 -7.86
CA ARG A 133 13.99 17.23 -7.69
C ARG A 133 13.14 16.78 -8.88
N TYR A 134 13.60 16.99 -10.09
CA TYR A 134 12.91 16.64 -11.32
C TYR A 134 13.60 15.48 -12.04
N PRO A 135 12.86 14.57 -12.68
CA PRO A 135 13.45 13.49 -13.45
C PRO A 135 14.17 14.06 -14.70
N PRO A 136 15.43 13.65 -14.97
CA PRO A 136 16.12 13.99 -16.20
C PRO A 136 15.48 13.27 -17.41
N ASP A 137 15.70 13.80 -18.63
CA ASP A 137 15.11 13.22 -19.85
C ASP A 137 15.50 11.75 -20.07
N ALA A 138 16.72 11.37 -19.68
CA ALA A 138 17.20 9.99 -19.79
C ALA A 138 16.36 8.96 -19.00
N VAL A 139 15.50 9.40 -18.05
CA VAL A 139 14.64 8.50 -17.24
C VAL A 139 13.62 7.76 -18.10
N ASP A 140 13.16 8.34 -19.22
CA ASP A 140 12.19 7.69 -20.09
C ASP A 140 12.71 6.38 -20.70
N SER A 141 14.02 6.26 -20.90
CA SER A 141 14.66 5.02 -21.34
C SER A 141 14.57 3.89 -20.32
N LEU A 142 14.30 4.22 -19.04
CA LEU A 142 14.11 3.28 -17.95
C LEU A 142 12.63 2.89 -17.77
N ALA A 143 11.70 3.59 -18.43
CA ALA A 143 10.28 3.25 -18.44
C ALA A 143 10.08 1.92 -19.19
N THR A 144 10.25 0.82 -18.49
CA THR A 144 10.15 -0.55 -19.01
C THR A 144 8.88 -1.23 -18.53
N GLN A 145 8.56 -2.41 -19.09
CA GLN A 145 7.48 -3.27 -18.55
C GLN A 145 7.85 -3.94 -17.23
N ARG A 146 8.97 -3.58 -16.62
CA ARG A 146 9.51 -4.19 -15.41
C ARG A 146 9.13 -3.36 -14.18
N PRO A 147 8.95 -3.99 -13.00
CA PRO A 147 8.71 -3.28 -11.77
C PRO A 147 9.86 -2.32 -11.44
N VAL A 148 9.54 -1.05 -11.23
CA VAL A 148 10.48 -0.01 -10.82
C VAL A 148 10.24 0.32 -9.35
N HIS A 149 11.32 0.41 -8.58
CA HIS A 149 11.34 0.87 -7.21
C HIS A 149 12.13 2.18 -7.14
N LEU A 150 11.67 3.17 -6.40
CA LEU A 150 12.41 4.41 -6.18
C LEU A 150 13.08 4.39 -4.82
N ILE A 151 14.33 4.84 -4.74
CA ILE A 151 15.00 5.24 -3.52
C ILE A 151 15.11 6.76 -3.55
N THR A 152 14.39 7.44 -2.65
CA THR A 152 14.32 8.90 -2.61
C THR A 152 15.35 9.46 -1.62
N CYS A 153 16.31 10.21 -2.16
CA CYS A 153 17.32 10.91 -1.37
C CYS A 153 16.84 12.29 -0.90
N LEU A 154 15.73 12.76 -1.44
CA LEU A 154 15.06 14.02 -1.12
C LEU A 154 13.78 13.74 -0.35
N ALA A 155 13.44 14.63 0.58
CA ALA A 155 12.19 14.54 1.33
C ALA A 155 10.96 14.75 0.44
N GLU A 156 11.06 15.65 -0.54
CA GLU A 156 9.97 16.04 -1.43
C GLU A 156 10.44 16.07 -2.89
N PRO A 157 10.67 14.90 -3.53
CA PRO A 157 10.91 14.84 -4.97
C PRO A 157 9.64 15.22 -5.74
N ASP A 158 9.81 15.76 -6.96
CA ASP A 158 8.66 16.15 -7.78
C ASP A 158 7.82 14.94 -8.20
N PRO A 159 6.48 15.00 -8.14
CA PRO A 159 5.60 13.89 -8.53
C PRO A 159 5.78 13.39 -9.96
N SER A 160 6.40 14.18 -10.86
CA SER A 160 6.72 13.76 -12.23
C SER A 160 7.61 12.51 -12.31
N TRP A 161 8.36 12.17 -11.27
CA TRP A 161 9.06 10.89 -11.17
C TRP A 161 8.10 9.71 -11.22
N TRP A 162 6.95 9.82 -10.54
CA TRP A 162 5.91 8.79 -10.55
C TRP A 162 5.12 8.76 -11.85
N ASP A 163 4.94 9.93 -12.50
CA ASP A 163 4.29 10.01 -13.82
C ASP A 163 5.10 9.30 -14.91
N ARG A 164 6.42 9.46 -14.88
CA ARG A 164 7.31 8.93 -15.91
C ARG A 164 7.66 7.46 -15.68
N LEU A 165 7.88 7.03 -14.45
CA LEU A 165 8.36 5.68 -14.13
C LEU A 165 7.28 4.72 -13.65
N ALA A 166 6.10 5.21 -13.23
CA ALA A 166 5.03 4.43 -12.63
C ALA A 166 5.53 3.39 -11.61
N PRO A 167 6.31 3.81 -10.59
CA PRO A 167 6.97 2.87 -9.69
C PRO A 167 5.99 2.05 -8.88
N VAL A 168 6.32 0.78 -8.62
CA VAL A 168 5.53 -0.11 -7.75
C VAL A 168 5.76 0.18 -6.27
N SER A 169 6.86 0.86 -5.93
CA SER A 169 7.12 1.37 -4.57
C SER A 169 8.17 2.47 -4.57
N HIS A 170 8.18 3.23 -3.49
CA HIS A 170 9.23 4.18 -3.17
C HIS A 170 9.66 4.01 -1.71
N HIS A 171 10.90 4.35 -1.41
CA HIS A 171 11.50 4.20 -0.09
C HIS A 171 12.47 5.35 0.15
N PRO A 172 12.58 5.91 1.37
CA PRO A 172 13.58 6.92 1.68
C PRO A 172 15.00 6.30 1.67
N ALA A 173 16.00 7.10 1.32
CA ALA A 173 17.41 6.67 1.31
C ALA A 173 18.00 6.65 2.74
N ASN A 174 17.49 5.77 3.58
CA ASN A 174 17.95 5.51 4.94
C ASN A 174 17.86 4.01 5.27
N SER A 175 18.32 3.61 6.45
CA SER A 175 18.35 2.21 6.89
C SER A 175 16.98 1.54 6.81
N ASP A 176 15.93 2.24 7.21
CA ASP A 176 14.55 1.70 7.21
C ASP A 176 14.04 1.49 5.78
N GLY A 177 14.30 2.47 4.89
CA GLY A 177 13.91 2.39 3.49
C GLY A 177 14.66 1.29 2.73
N PHE A 178 15.97 1.12 2.97
CA PHE A 178 16.74 0.03 2.37
C PHE A 178 16.27 -1.33 2.88
N GLY A 179 15.97 -1.46 4.18
CA GLY A 179 15.40 -2.66 4.77
C GLY A 179 14.02 -3.00 4.20
N ALA A 180 13.15 -2.00 4.04
CA ALA A 180 11.82 -2.17 3.44
C ALA A 180 11.90 -2.60 1.97
N LEU A 181 12.81 -1.99 1.17
CA LEU A 181 13.08 -2.40 -0.19
C LEU A 181 13.58 -3.86 -0.24
N ALA A 182 14.54 -4.22 0.62
CA ALA A 182 15.10 -5.57 0.68
C ALA A 182 14.01 -6.61 1.01
N ARG A 183 13.17 -6.37 2.02
CA ARG A 183 12.03 -7.24 2.34
C ARG A 183 11.06 -7.36 1.16
N ARG A 184 10.82 -6.26 0.44
CA ARG A 184 9.95 -6.26 -0.74
C ARG A 184 10.52 -7.09 -1.89
N ILE A 185 11.80 -6.94 -2.20
CA ILE A 185 12.51 -7.73 -3.21
C ILE A 185 12.53 -9.21 -2.82
N ALA A 186 12.79 -9.51 -1.55
CA ALA A 186 12.81 -10.86 -1.02
C ALA A 186 11.41 -11.52 -0.91
N GLY A 187 10.33 -10.77 -1.18
CA GLY A 187 8.95 -11.25 -1.04
C GLY A 187 8.53 -11.45 0.43
N ARG A 188 9.16 -10.71 1.35
CA ARG A 188 8.94 -10.74 2.81
C ARG A 188 8.35 -9.46 3.37
N SER A 189 7.97 -8.51 2.49
CA SER A 189 7.31 -7.28 2.90
C SER A 189 5.96 -7.58 3.56
N LEU A 190 5.68 -6.94 4.69
CA LEU A 190 4.43 -7.14 5.42
C LEU A 190 3.50 -5.93 5.22
N GLY A 191 2.26 -6.21 4.82
CA GLY A 191 1.20 -5.22 4.69
C GLY A 191 0.20 -5.30 5.84
N LEU A 192 -0.29 -4.16 6.32
CA LEU A 192 -1.39 -4.06 7.26
C LEU A 192 -2.59 -3.38 6.58
N VAL A 193 -3.70 -4.11 6.48
CA VAL A 193 -4.95 -3.60 5.88
C VAL A 193 -6.01 -3.46 6.95
N MET A 194 -6.63 -2.29 7.03
CA MET A 194 -7.51 -1.91 8.11
C MET A 194 -8.92 -1.56 7.59
N ALA A 195 -9.92 -2.18 8.21
CA ALA A 195 -11.32 -1.96 7.86
C ALA A 195 -11.85 -0.59 8.26
N GLY A 196 -12.88 -0.12 7.57
CA GLY A 196 -13.72 0.96 8.05
C GLY A 196 -14.58 0.54 9.23
N GLY A 197 -14.93 1.48 10.10
CA GLY A 197 -15.73 1.19 11.29
C GLY A 197 -16.09 2.42 12.15
N GLY A 198 -15.89 3.63 11.66
CA GLY A 198 -16.10 4.87 12.42
C GLY A 198 -15.23 4.88 13.68
N ALA A 199 -15.82 5.19 14.85
CA ALA A 199 -15.09 5.24 16.13
C ALA A 199 -14.49 3.88 16.56
N ARG A 200 -15.03 2.75 16.07
CA ARG A 200 -14.43 1.42 16.28
C ARG A 200 -13.05 1.30 15.68
N GLY A 201 -12.76 2.07 14.61
CA GLY A 201 -11.44 2.13 13.97
C GLY A 201 -10.32 2.62 14.88
N LEU A 202 -10.63 3.23 16.03
CA LEU A 202 -9.63 3.53 17.05
C LEU A 202 -8.95 2.26 17.60
N ALA A 203 -9.54 1.08 17.43
CA ALA A 203 -8.91 -0.21 17.75
C ALA A 203 -7.68 -0.50 16.86
N HIS A 204 -7.60 0.05 15.65
CA HIS A 204 -6.44 -0.12 14.76
C HIS A 204 -5.15 0.40 15.40
N PHE A 205 -5.24 1.47 16.19
CA PHE A 205 -4.09 2.05 16.89
C PHE A 205 -3.58 1.10 17.97
N GLY A 206 -4.48 0.44 18.70
CA GLY A 206 -4.10 -0.59 19.67
C GLY A 206 -3.51 -1.85 19.02
N VAL A 207 -4.04 -2.26 17.86
CA VAL A 207 -3.46 -3.35 17.06
C VAL A 207 -2.04 -2.99 16.62
N TYR A 208 -1.85 -1.81 16.04
CA TYR A 208 -0.53 -1.36 15.58
C TYR A 208 0.47 -1.26 16.73
N GLN A 209 0.04 -0.75 17.88
CA GLN A 209 0.88 -0.68 19.07
C GLN A 209 1.37 -2.06 19.49
N GLU A 210 0.48 -3.04 19.67
CA GLU A 210 0.87 -4.37 20.12
C GLU A 210 1.76 -5.10 19.09
N LEU A 211 1.48 -4.95 17.79
CA LEU A 211 2.32 -5.53 16.73
C LEU A 211 3.74 -4.93 16.75
N THR A 212 3.87 -3.62 16.87
CA THR A 212 5.17 -2.94 16.87
C THR A 212 5.94 -3.17 18.17
N GLU A 213 5.28 -3.20 19.33
CA GLU A 213 5.88 -3.59 20.62
C GLU A 213 6.41 -5.03 20.59
N ALA A 214 5.78 -5.92 19.83
CA ALA A 214 6.25 -7.29 19.61
C ALA A 214 7.38 -7.40 18.58
N GLY A 215 7.78 -6.29 17.93
CA GLY A 215 8.85 -6.27 16.94
C GLY A 215 8.39 -6.59 15.50
N VAL A 216 7.09 -6.61 15.23
CA VAL A 216 6.56 -6.81 13.87
C VAL A 216 6.83 -5.55 13.03
N VAL A 217 7.58 -5.71 11.95
CA VAL A 217 7.89 -4.62 11.01
C VAL A 217 6.88 -4.59 9.88
N ILE A 218 6.14 -3.48 9.75
CA ILE A 218 5.10 -3.30 8.75
C ILE A 218 5.58 -2.28 7.71
N ASP A 219 5.60 -2.70 6.44
CA ASP A 219 6.15 -1.92 5.32
C ASP A 219 5.09 -1.16 4.54
N ARG A 220 3.84 -1.66 4.54
CA ARG A 220 2.76 -1.15 3.70
C ARG A 220 1.46 -1.05 4.48
N PHE A 221 0.74 0.03 4.29
CA PHE A 221 -0.52 0.30 4.95
C PHE A 221 -1.63 0.54 3.94
N GLY A 222 -2.82 0.05 4.23
CA GLY A 222 -3.99 0.32 3.42
C GLY A 222 -5.26 0.22 4.22
N GLY A 223 -6.29 0.94 3.79
CA GLY A 223 -7.55 0.88 4.51
C GLY A 223 -8.66 1.69 3.88
N THR A 224 -9.82 1.58 4.50
CA THR A 224 -11.03 2.28 4.10
C THR A 224 -11.60 3.03 5.30
N SER A 225 -12.14 4.22 5.10
CA SER A 225 -12.80 5.01 6.14
C SER A 225 -11.87 5.26 7.35
N SER A 226 -12.27 4.91 8.57
CA SER A 226 -11.39 5.01 9.75
C SER A 226 -10.09 4.21 9.61
N GLY A 227 -10.10 3.10 8.84
CA GLY A 227 -8.89 2.37 8.49
C GLY A 227 -7.95 3.17 7.59
N ALA A 228 -8.47 4.05 6.71
CA ALA A 228 -7.65 4.95 5.91
C ALA A 228 -6.95 6.01 6.77
N ILE A 229 -7.63 6.55 7.79
CA ILE A 229 -7.03 7.49 8.76
C ILE A 229 -5.83 6.84 9.47
N ALA A 230 -6.05 5.65 10.04
CA ALA A 230 -5.01 4.92 10.75
C ALA A 230 -3.84 4.54 9.81
N SER A 231 -4.16 4.03 8.62
CA SER A 231 -3.16 3.69 7.59
C SER A 231 -2.29 4.88 7.21
N ALA A 232 -2.88 6.04 6.99
CA ALA A 232 -2.15 7.25 6.63
C ALA A 232 -1.24 7.74 7.78
N ALA A 233 -1.74 7.71 9.04
CA ALA A 233 -0.95 8.07 10.22
C ALA A 233 0.29 7.16 10.37
N PHE A 234 0.12 5.85 10.20
CA PHE A 234 1.24 4.91 10.30
C PHE A 234 2.20 5.01 9.11
N ALA A 235 1.69 5.31 7.91
CA ALA A 235 2.51 5.51 6.72
C ALA A 235 3.37 6.78 6.78
N LEU A 236 2.96 7.80 7.57
CA LEU A 236 3.77 8.98 7.90
C LEU A 236 5.01 8.62 8.75
N GLY A 237 5.10 7.38 9.25
CA GLY A 237 6.20 6.94 10.09
C GLY A 237 6.01 7.28 11.57
N MET A 238 4.81 7.68 11.99
CA MET A 238 4.51 7.91 13.40
C MET A 238 4.70 6.61 14.19
N ASP A 239 5.33 6.73 15.34
CA ASP A 239 5.32 5.62 16.30
C ASP A 239 3.91 5.42 16.90
N ALA A 240 3.70 4.28 17.56
CA ALA A 240 2.37 3.96 18.07
C ALA A 240 1.90 4.94 19.17
N GLY A 241 2.83 5.44 19.98
CA GLY A 241 2.53 6.40 21.05
C GLY A 241 2.07 7.74 20.49
N ASP A 242 2.83 8.29 19.55
CA ASP A 242 2.51 9.55 18.86
C ASP A 242 1.20 9.44 18.08
N ALA A 243 0.99 8.34 17.37
CA ALA A 243 -0.25 8.09 16.63
C ALA A 243 -1.47 8.02 17.56
N ILE A 244 -1.34 7.38 18.72
CA ILE A 244 -2.41 7.33 19.74
C ILE A 244 -2.66 8.73 20.34
N ALA A 245 -1.60 9.48 20.67
CA ALA A 245 -1.72 10.82 21.19
C ALA A 245 -2.47 11.74 20.20
N ALA A 246 -2.10 11.67 18.93
CA ALA A 246 -2.76 12.39 17.87
C ALA A 246 -4.24 11.95 17.68
N ALA A 247 -4.53 10.65 17.75
CA ALA A 247 -5.91 10.16 17.68
C ALA A 247 -6.75 10.66 18.85
N ARG A 248 -6.18 10.80 20.05
CA ARG A 248 -6.86 11.39 21.21
C ARG A 248 -7.17 12.86 21.00
N GLU A 249 -6.21 13.62 20.50
CA GLU A 249 -6.36 15.05 20.29
C GLU A 249 -7.30 15.35 19.12
N PHE A 250 -7.01 14.81 17.94
CA PHE A 250 -7.69 15.19 16.70
C PHE A 250 -9.00 14.45 16.46
N ILE A 251 -9.18 13.24 16.97
CA ILE A 251 -10.38 12.44 16.73
C ILE A 251 -11.30 12.45 17.97
N ALA A 252 -10.80 11.95 19.10
CA ALA A 252 -11.63 11.78 20.29
C ALA A 252 -11.97 13.12 20.98
N GLY A 253 -11.05 14.11 20.94
CA GLY A 253 -11.21 15.41 21.58
C GLY A 253 -12.01 16.43 20.79
N SER A 254 -12.24 16.23 19.49
CA SER A 254 -12.73 17.27 18.59
C SER A 254 -14.20 17.17 18.19
N ASP A 255 -14.90 16.09 18.51
CA ASP A 255 -16.27 15.79 18.03
C ASP A 255 -16.41 16.10 16.51
N PRO A 256 -15.80 15.31 15.62
CA PRO A 256 -15.61 15.65 14.20
C PRO A 256 -16.92 15.80 13.42
N LEU A 257 -18.02 15.27 13.93
CA LEU A 257 -19.33 15.28 13.28
C LEU A 257 -20.30 16.33 13.88
N ASP A 258 -19.84 17.19 14.80
CA ASP A 258 -20.68 18.17 15.46
C ASP A 258 -20.76 19.50 14.65
N ASP A 259 -21.06 19.40 13.34
CA ASP A 259 -21.39 20.54 12.48
C ASP A 259 -22.64 20.27 11.63
N TYR A 260 -23.71 19.86 12.32
CA TYR A 260 -25.00 19.53 11.71
C TYR A 260 -25.58 20.67 10.87
N THR A 261 -26.33 20.29 9.83
CA THR A 261 -27.01 21.23 8.92
C THR A 261 -28.38 20.68 8.50
N ILE A 262 -29.13 21.49 7.77
CA ILE A 262 -30.35 21.00 7.09
C ILE A 262 -29.92 19.96 6.08
N PRO A 263 -30.45 18.72 6.15
CA PRO A 263 -29.93 17.58 5.35
C PRO A 263 -30.41 17.66 3.90
N ILE A 264 -29.71 18.46 3.09
CA ILE A 264 -29.94 18.50 1.64
C ILE A 264 -29.09 17.40 0.95
N SER A 265 -27.80 17.36 1.23
CA SER A 265 -26.87 16.35 0.69
C SER A 265 -26.27 15.45 1.79
N ALA A 266 -26.14 15.97 3.02
CA ALA A 266 -25.62 15.26 4.18
C ALA A 266 -26.15 15.87 5.47
N LEU A 267 -26.05 15.13 6.58
CA LEU A 267 -26.42 15.57 7.91
C LEU A 267 -25.45 16.59 8.51
N THR A 268 -24.18 16.57 8.10
CA THR A 268 -23.15 17.52 8.52
C THR A 268 -22.69 18.39 7.37
N ARG A 269 -22.06 19.54 7.68
CA ARG A 269 -21.42 20.40 6.68
C ARG A 269 -20.09 19.86 6.20
N GLY A 270 -19.46 18.97 6.98
CA GLY A 270 -18.15 18.41 6.70
C GLY A 270 -16.96 19.32 7.03
N GLY A 271 -17.20 20.58 7.39
CA GLY A 271 -16.13 21.56 7.60
C GLY A 271 -15.23 21.26 8.81
N ARG A 272 -15.76 20.55 9.84
CA ARG A 272 -14.93 20.07 10.96
C ARG A 272 -14.01 18.94 10.51
N VAL A 273 -14.55 17.98 9.79
CA VAL A 273 -13.78 16.87 9.23
C VAL A 273 -12.69 17.38 8.31
N ASP A 274 -13.00 18.34 7.42
CA ASP A 274 -12.01 18.96 6.52
C ASP A 274 -10.86 19.60 7.29
N ARG A 275 -11.17 20.39 8.34
CA ARG A 275 -10.13 21.02 9.17
C ARG A 275 -9.27 20.00 9.91
N LEU A 276 -9.88 18.93 10.42
CA LEU A 276 -9.13 17.87 11.14
C LEU A 276 -8.21 17.11 10.21
N VAL A 277 -8.70 16.67 9.05
CA VAL A 277 -7.90 15.94 8.06
C VAL A 277 -6.79 16.82 7.52
N GLN A 278 -7.11 18.08 7.17
CA GLN A 278 -6.11 19.02 6.68
C GLN A 278 -5.12 19.44 7.77
N GLY A 279 -5.57 19.61 9.01
CA GLY A 279 -4.72 19.95 10.14
C GLY A 279 -3.72 18.84 10.49
N PHE A 280 -4.13 17.58 10.31
CA PHE A 280 -3.30 16.43 10.63
C PHE A 280 -2.33 16.05 9.50
N PHE A 281 -2.82 15.95 8.26
CA PHE A 281 -2.02 15.49 7.12
C PHE A 281 -1.43 16.64 6.28
N GLY A 282 -1.94 17.85 6.42
CA GLY A 282 -1.47 19.03 5.70
C GLY A 282 -1.53 18.84 4.19
N ASN A 283 -0.46 19.27 3.54
CA ASN A 283 -0.26 19.17 2.08
C ASN A 283 0.60 17.94 1.70
N THR A 284 0.78 16.99 2.61
CA THR A 284 1.60 15.81 2.35
C THR A 284 1.04 15.02 1.17
N LEU A 285 1.92 14.63 0.25
CA LEU A 285 1.59 13.75 -0.86
C LEU A 285 1.86 12.30 -0.48
N ILE A 286 1.07 11.39 -1.06
CA ILE A 286 1.25 9.94 -0.87
C ILE A 286 2.65 9.51 -1.33
N GLU A 287 3.15 10.14 -2.39
CA GLU A 287 4.48 9.95 -2.96
C GLU A 287 5.63 10.34 -2.00
N HIS A 288 5.33 11.16 -0.99
CA HIS A 288 6.33 11.59 0.00
C HIS A 288 6.28 10.80 1.31
N LEU A 289 5.34 9.85 1.43
CA LEU A 289 5.25 9.02 2.63
C LEU A 289 6.43 8.06 2.72
N PRO A 290 7.04 7.88 3.89
CA PRO A 290 8.17 6.96 4.05
C PRO A 290 7.80 5.49 3.90
N ARG A 291 6.50 5.15 4.01
CA ARG A 291 5.97 3.79 3.86
C ARG A 291 4.83 3.74 2.86
N GLY A 292 4.69 2.61 2.18
CA GLY A 292 3.63 2.42 1.20
C GLY A 292 2.24 2.64 1.80
N PHE A 293 1.39 3.39 1.10
CA PHE A 293 0.03 3.71 1.53
C PHE A 293 -0.96 3.65 0.38
N PHE A 294 -2.16 3.19 0.68
CA PHE A 294 -3.33 3.46 -0.15
C PHE A 294 -4.59 3.60 0.70
N SER A 295 -5.56 4.34 0.19
CA SER A 295 -6.93 4.35 0.70
C SER A 295 -7.94 4.05 -0.41
N VAL A 296 -9.17 3.72 -0.01
CA VAL A 296 -10.24 3.36 -0.94
C VAL A 296 -11.42 4.29 -0.77
N SER A 297 -11.95 4.80 -1.87
CA SER A 297 -13.25 5.47 -1.96
C SER A 297 -14.11 4.82 -3.05
N ALA A 298 -15.38 5.22 -3.13
CA ALA A 298 -16.31 4.81 -4.18
C ALA A 298 -16.73 6.03 -4.99
N ASP A 299 -16.75 5.90 -6.31
CA ASP A 299 -17.27 6.93 -7.19
C ASP A 299 -18.77 6.72 -7.42
N MET A 300 -19.60 7.67 -7.00
CA MET A 300 -21.06 7.59 -7.16
C MET A 300 -21.53 7.75 -8.61
N ILE A 301 -20.68 8.27 -9.50
CA ILE A 301 -21.03 8.48 -10.90
C ILE A 301 -20.86 7.17 -11.70
N THR A 302 -19.69 6.53 -11.55
CA THR A 302 -19.36 5.32 -12.29
C THR A 302 -19.76 4.04 -11.56
N GLY A 303 -19.87 4.09 -10.23
CA GLY A 303 -20.05 2.90 -9.38
C GLY A 303 -18.76 2.15 -9.11
N ASP A 304 -17.61 2.70 -9.49
CA ASP A 304 -16.32 2.04 -9.37
C ASP A 304 -15.63 2.32 -8.03
N GLN A 305 -14.81 1.37 -7.61
CA GLN A 305 -13.86 1.55 -6.52
C GLN A 305 -12.68 2.40 -7.00
N ILE A 306 -12.36 3.45 -6.26
CA ILE A 306 -11.18 4.29 -6.51
C ILE A 306 -10.12 3.99 -5.47
N ILE A 307 -8.94 3.60 -5.92
CA ILE A 307 -7.78 3.31 -5.08
C ILE A 307 -6.83 4.51 -5.17
N HIS A 308 -6.69 5.24 -4.05
CA HIS A 308 -5.80 6.38 -3.95
C HIS A 308 -4.39 5.91 -3.57
N ARG A 309 -3.48 5.90 -4.53
CA ARG A 309 -2.05 5.55 -4.35
C ARG A 309 -1.13 6.74 -4.62
N ARG A 310 -1.70 7.90 -4.99
CA ARG A 310 -0.99 9.11 -5.40
C ARG A 310 -1.78 10.37 -5.03
N GLY A 311 -1.08 11.49 -4.97
CA GLY A 311 -1.68 12.80 -4.69
C GLY A 311 -1.82 13.09 -3.19
N SER A 312 -2.71 14.01 -2.85
CA SER A 312 -2.88 14.49 -1.47
C SER A 312 -3.36 13.39 -0.52
N VAL A 313 -2.63 13.15 0.57
CA VAL A 313 -3.05 12.28 1.67
C VAL A 313 -4.36 12.78 2.28
N SER A 314 -4.47 14.10 2.54
CA SER A 314 -5.69 14.73 3.05
C SER A 314 -6.88 14.49 2.13
N GLY A 315 -6.71 14.66 0.81
CA GLY A 315 -7.76 14.41 -0.18
C GLY A 315 -8.19 12.96 -0.23
N ALA A 316 -7.25 12.02 -0.23
CA ALA A 316 -7.48 10.59 -0.26
C ALA A 316 -8.22 10.08 0.99
N VAL A 317 -7.77 10.50 2.17
CA VAL A 317 -8.44 10.18 3.45
C VAL A 317 -9.83 10.81 3.49
N ARG A 318 -9.96 12.10 3.12
CA ARG A 318 -11.24 12.80 3.12
C ARG A 318 -12.29 12.14 2.22
N ALA A 319 -11.90 11.70 1.03
CA ALA A 319 -12.77 10.93 0.14
C ALA A 319 -13.20 9.61 0.81
N SER A 320 -12.24 8.88 1.39
CA SER A 320 -12.46 7.57 2.00
C SER A 320 -13.39 7.60 3.23
N ILE A 321 -13.52 8.74 3.93
CA ILE A 321 -14.39 8.90 5.11
C ILE A 321 -15.71 9.61 4.82
N SER A 322 -16.03 9.90 3.56
CA SER A 322 -17.25 10.61 3.15
C SER A 322 -18.46 9.70 3.18
N ILE A 323 -18.93 9.31 4.37
CA ILE A 323 -20.09 8.43 4.54
C ILE A 323 -21.33 9.07 3.92
N PRO A 324 -21.96 8.46 2.88
CA PRO A 324 -23.15 9.00 2.23
C PRO A 324 -24.26 9.34 3.20
N GLY A 325 -24.84 10.51 3.03
CA GLY A 325 -25.90 11.03 3.90
C GLY A 325 -25.42 11.57 5.24
N LEU A 326 -24.21 11.25 5.72
CA LEU A 326 -23.63 11.75 6.97
C LEU A 326 -22.64 12.89 6.72
N ILE A 327 -21.67 12.65 5.83
CA ILE A 327 -20.62 13.60 5.46
C ILE A 327 -20.75 13.90 3.96
N PRO A 328 -20.64 15.17 3.52
CA PRO A 328 -20.75 15.51 2.11
C PRO A 328 -19.71 14.75 1.25
N PRO A 329 -20.10 14.29 0.03
CA PRO A 329 -19.18 13.69 -0.91
C PRO A 329 -18.09 14.68 -1.35
N VAL A 330 -16.97 14.15 -1.80
CA VAL A 330 -15.85 14.92 -2.34
C VAL A 330 -15.96 14.96 -3.85
N HIS A 331 -15.94 16.17 -4.42
CA HIS A 331 -15.87 16.37 -5.86
C HIS A 331 -14.40 16.41 -6.30
N ASN A 332 -14.01 15.52 -7.22
CA ASN A 332 -12.65 15.45 -7.76
C ASN A 332 -12.72 15.35 -9.30
N GLY A 333 -12.65 16.49 -9.97
CA GLY A 333 -12.82 16.57 -11.42
C GLY A 333 -14.21 16.07 -11.85
N GLU A 334 -14.27 14.98 -12.60
CA GLU A 334 -15.54 14.36 -13.04
C GLU A 334 -16.08 13.32 -12.05
N GLN A 335 -15.38 13.07 -10.93
CA GLN A 335 -15.74 12.06 -9.94
C GLN A 335 -16.50 12.66 -8.76
N LEU A 336 -17.45 11.91 -8.21
CA LEU A 336 -18.14 12.21 -6.97
C LEU A 336 -17.84 11.13 -5.94
N LEU A 337 -16.85 11.37 -5.08
CA LEU A 337 -16.26 10.38 -4.20
C LEU A 337 -16.94 10.32 -2.85
N VAL A 338 -17.23 9.11 -2.42
CA VAL A 338 -17.79 8.78 -1.11
C VAL A 338 -16.97 7.68 -0.43
N ASP A 339 -17.33 7.36 0.83
CA ASP A 339 -16.67 6.32 1.62
C ASP A 339 -16.59 4.99 0.86
N GLY A 340 -15.38 4.45 0.81
CA GLY A 340 -15.10 3.19 0.11
C GLY A 340 -15.74 1.97 0.76
N GLY A 341 -16.23 2.08 1.99
CA GLY A 341 -16.95 1.02 2.69
C GLY A 341 -18.20 0.52 1.96
N LEU A 342 -18.73 1.32 1.02
CA LEU A 342 -19.81 0.88 0.14
C LEU A 342 -19.44 -0.31 -0.75
N LEU A 343 -18.21 -0.36 -1.22
CA LEU A 343 -17.74 -1.35 -2.19
C LEU A 343 -16.69 -2.29 -1.62
N ASN A 344 -15.80 -1.77 -0.75
CA ASN A 344 -14.67 -2.52 -0.24
C ASN A 344 -14.22 -2.00 1.14
N ASN A 345 -14.91 -2.44 2.18
CA ASN A 345 -14.65 -1.96 3.54
C ASN A 345 -13.33 -2.45 4.14
N LEU A 346 -12.85 -3.62 3.73
CA LEU A 346 -11.54 -4.18 4.11
C LEU A 346 -10.79 -4.56 2.84
N PRO A 347 -9.99 -3.64 2.25
CA PRO A 347 -9.43 -3.78 0.92
C PRO A 347 -8.20 -4.70 0.86
N ALA A 348 -8.31 -5.90 1.45
CA ALA A 348 -7.26 -6.91 1.47
C ALA A 348 -6.89 -7.40 0.06
N ASN A 349 -7.87 -7.51 -0.83
CA ASN A 349 -7.64 -7.86 -2.23
C ASN A 349 -6.72 -6.86 -2.95
N VAL A 350 -6.82 -5.57 -2.61
CA VAL A 350 -5.97 -4.51 -3.17
C VAL A 350 -4.51 -4.69 -2.74
N MET A 351 -4.27 -4.99 -1.46
CA MET A 351 -2.92 -5.25 -0.94
C MET A 351 -2.37 -6.58 -1.43
N CYS A 352 -3.20 -7.63 -1.51
CA CYS A 352 -2.80 -8.96 -1.98
C CYS A 352 -2.47 -9.00 -3.48
N ALA A 353 -2.95 -8.03 -4.27
CA ALA A 353 -2.56 -7.89 -5.67
C ALA A 353 -1.07 -7.53 -5.81
N ASP A 354 -0.49 -6.85 -4.84
CA ASP A 354 0.95 -6.63 -4.74
C ASP A 354 1.61 -7.97 -4.36
N THR A 355 2.50 -8.50 -5.21
CA THR A 355 3.06 -9.86 -5.05
C THR A 355 4.25 -9.94 -4.10
N ASP A 356 4.53 -8.89 -3.32
CA ASP A 356 5.81 -8.66 -2.67
C ASP A 356 5.88 -9.12 -1.20
N GLY A 357 4.82 -9.77 -0.69
CA GLY A 357 4.81 -10.28 0.68
C GLY A 357 3.42 -10.59 1.24
N GLU A 358 3.37 -10.82 2.53
CA GLU A 358 2.16 -11.21 3.26
C GLU A 358 1.34 -10.02 3.73
N VAL A 359 0.11 -10.27 4.16
CA VAL A 359 -0.86 -9.25 4.59
C VAL A 359 -1.50 -9.64 5.91
N ILE A 360 -1.51 -8.74 6.87
CA ILE A 360 -2.34 -8.81 8.07
C ILE A 360 -3.59 -7.97 7.82
N CYS A 361 -4.75 -8.53 8.10
CA CYS A 361 -6.04 -7.85 7.99
C CYS A 361 -6.58 -7.53 9.39
N VAL A 362 -7.03 -6.29 9.61
CA VAL A 362 -7.75 -5.92 10.84
C VAL A 362 -9.22 -5.73 10.50
N ASP A 363 -10.03 -6.68 10.92
CA ASP A 363 -11.46 -6.74 10.62
C ASP A 363 -12.29 -6.26 11.81
N LEU A 364 -13.09 -5.22 11.60
CA LEU A 364 -14.00 -4.65 12.60
C LEU A 364 -15.45 -5.09 12.40
N ARG A 365 -15.69 -6.07 11.53
CA ARG A 365 -17.04 -6.55 11.25
C ARG A 365 -17.65 -7.16 12.52
N ARG A 366 -18.93 -6.96 12.66
CA ARG A 366 -19.70 -7.45 13.79
C ARG A 366 -20.79 -8.41 13.32
N THR A 367 -20.87 -9.56 13.94
CA THR A 367 -22.06 -10.39 13.82
C THR A 367 -23.20 -9.72 14.61
N PHE A 368 -24.21 -9.27 13.89
CA PHE A 368 -25.38 -8.68 14.54
C PHE A 368 -26.30 -9.78 15.11
N VAL A 369 -26.53 -9.70 16.40
CA VAL A 369 -27.59 -10.48 17.04
C VAL A 369 -28.70 -9.52 17.40
N PRO A 370 -29.88 -9.61 16.79
CA PRO A 370 -31.01 -8.76 17.16
C PRO A 370 -31.38 -8.98 18.62
N SER A 371 -31.37 -7.93 19.42
CA SER A 371 -31.73 -8.03 20.85
C SER A 371 -33.24 -8.25 21.09
N LYS A 372 -34.06 -7.98 20.08
CA LYS A 372 -35.53 -8.22 20.11
C LYS A 372 -35.99 -8.66 18.73
N GLY A 373 -36.92 -9.62 18.67
CA GLY A 373 -37.56 -10.02 17.42
C GLY A 373 -38.38 -8.85 16.85
N PHE A 374 -38.14 -8.53 15.59
CA PHE A 374 -38.98 -7.58 14.87
C PHE A 374 -40.29 -8.29 14.48
N GLY A 375 -41.43 -7.61 14.69
CA GLY A 375 -42.70 -8.07 14.11
C GLY A 375 -42.62 -8.07 12.56
N LEU A 376 -43.53 -8.80 11.93
CA LEU A 376 -43.58 -8.98 10.46
C LEU A 376 -43.67 -7.65 9.66
N LEU A 377 -44.09 -6.56 10.29
CA LEU A 377 -44.16 -5.23 9.68
C LEU A 377 -43.55 -4.20 10.62
N PRO A 378 -42.66 -3.31 10.10
CA PRO A 378 -42.16 -2.21 10.91
C PRO A 378 -43.35 -1.30 11.32
N PRO A 379 -43.36 -0.76 12.56
CA PRO A 379 -44.39 0.15 12.97
C PRO A 379 -44.37 1.42 12.12
N ILE A 380 -45.48 1.76 11.48
CA ILE A 380 -45.63 3.03 10.76
C ILE A 380 -45.49 4.17 11.76
N VAL A 381 -44.44 4.96 11.59
CA VAL A 381 -44.18 6.13 12.44
C VAL A 381 -45.08 7.25 11.96
N THR A 382 -46.20 7.45 12.64
CA THR A 382 -47.10 8.60 12.40
C THR A 382 -46.48 9.87 12.99
N PRO A 383 -46.76 11.08 12.43
CA PRO A 383 -46.27 12.34 12.99
C PRO A 383 -46.52 12.53 14.48
N PRO A 384 -47.71 12.17 15.06
CA PRO A 384 -47.92 12.18 16.50
C PRO A 384 -47.07 11.19 17.27
N GLY A 385 -46.76 10.02 16.66
CA GLY A 385 -45.87 9.03 17.23
C GLY A 385 -44.42 9.49 17.28
N LEU A 386 -43.97 10.27 16.28
CA LEU A 386 -42.66 10.90 16.26
C LEU A 386 -42.51 11.93 17.39
N LEU A 387 -43.49 12.78 17.57
CA LEU A 387 -43.52 13.81 18.65
C LEU A 387 -43.51 13.14 20.02
N ARG A 388 -44.31 12.07 20.20
CA ARG A 388 -44.35 11.30 21.45
C ARG A 388 -42.99 10.64 21.75
N ARG A 389 -42.31 10.10 20.73
CA ARG A 389 -40.95 9.50 20.87
C ARG A 389 -39.91 10.53 21.28
N LEU A 390 -39.96 11.75 20.71
CA LEU A 390 -39.08 12.87 21.08
C LEU A 390 -39.28 13.31 22.53
N LEU A 391 -40.54 13.28 23.01
CA LEU A 391 -40.89 13.71 24.36
C LEU A 391 -40.71 12.64 25.44
N THR A 392 -40.85 11.36 25.14
CA THR A 392 -40.87 10.29 26.15
C THR A 392 -39.58 9.45 26.19
N GLY A 393 -38.67 9.59 25.23
CA GLY A 393 -37.41 8.80 25.18
C GLY A 393 -37.62 7.28 25.16
N THR A 394 -38.86 6.80 24.86
CA THR A 394 -39.20 5.38 24.94
C THR A 394 -38.63 4.56 23.79
N ASP A 395 -38.09 3.43 24.15
CA ASP A 395 -37.49 2.31 23.39
C ASP A 395 -37.85 2.29 21.89
N ASN A 396 -36.90 2.62 21.09
CA ASN A 396 -37.01 2.52 19.63
C ASN A 396 -36.77 1.07 19.20
N ALA A 397 -37.80 0.42 18.66
CA ALA A 397 -37.65 -0.87 18.00
C ALA A 397 -36.82 -0.78 16.71
N LEU A 398 -36.56 0.43 16.19
CA LEU A 398 -35.76 0.69 14.99
C LEU A 398 -34.44 1.37 15.37
N PRO A 399 -33.34 0.99 14.76
CA PRO A 399 -32.06 1.68 14.95
C PRO A 399 -32.14 3.12 14.42
N PRO A 400 -31.37 4.07 14.96
CA PRO A 400 -31.25 5.42 14.42
C PRO A 400 -30.83 5.39 12.95
N LEU A 401 -31.23 6.40 12.17
CA LEU A 401 -30.88 6.53 10.74
C LEU A 401 -29.37 6.34 10.49
N GLN A 402 -28.56 6.96 11.32
CA GLN A 402 -27.10 6.88 11.26
C GLN A 402 -26.62 5.42 11.42
N GLU A 403 -27.17 4.70 12.39
CA GLU A 403 -26.81 3.28 12.62
C GLU A 403 -27.31 2.39 11.49
N THR A 404 -28.47 2.67 10.92
CA THR A 404 -29.02 1.95 9.75
C THR A 404 -28.13 2.14 8.52
N LEU A 405 -27.70 3.38 8.25
CA LEU A 405 -26.77 3.67 7.16
C LEU A 405 -25.46 2.92 7.34
N LEU A 406 -24.83 3.01 8.50
CA LEU A 406 -23.55 2.35 8.79
C LEU A 406 -23.66 0.81 8.72
N ARG A 407 -24.80 0.24 9.14
CA ARG A 407 -25.05 -1.21 8.99
C ARG A 407 -25.25 -1.62 7.53
N ALA A 408 -25.87 -0.78 6.71
CA ALA A 408 -25.98 -1.04 5.28
C ALA A 408 -24.59 -1.13 4.63
N PHE A 409 -23.65 -0.30 5.07
CA PHE A 409 -22.23 -0.40 4.65
C PHE A 409 -21.57 -1.71 5.10
N ASP A 410 -21.75 -2.12 6.36
CA ASP A 410 -21.18 -3.36 6.89
C ASP A 410 -21.72 -4.58 6.10
N LEU A 411 -22.97 -4.55 5.67
CA LEU A 411 -23.60 -5.63 4.88
C LEU A 411 -23.08 -5.65 3.43
N ALA A 412 -22.96 -4.49 2.79
CA ALA A 412 -22.46 -4.38 1.43
C ALA A 412 -21.02 -4.87 1.29
N ALA A 413 -20.20 -4.62 2.31
CA ALA A 413 -18.79 -4.97 2.34
C ALA A 413 -18.47 -6.44 2.67
N SER A 414 -19.47 -7.25 3.08
CA SER A 414 -19.25 -8.58 3.67
C SER A 414 -18.96 -9.72 2.68
N THR A 415 -18.83 -9.43 1.37
CA THR A 415 -18.78 -10.46 0.31
C THR A 415 -17.42 -11.09 0.04
N ALA A 416 -16.32 -10.54 0.56
CA ALA A 416 -14.99 -11.11 0.33
C ALA A 416 -14.65 -12.16 1.41
N ASN A 417 -14.44 -13.42 1.00
CA ASN A 417 -13.87 -14.43 1.90
C ASN A 417 -12.36 -14.17 2.05
N LEU A 418 -11.98 -13.46 3.11
CA LEU A 418 -10.59 -13.07 3.39
C LEU A 418 -9.64 -14.27 3.47
N ARG A 419 -10.15 -15.43 3.95
CA ARG A 419 -9.35 -16.64 4.11
C ARG A 419 -8.99 -17.31 2.78
N GLU A 420 -9.71 -16.99 1.73
CA GLU A 420 -9.44 -17.50 0.37
C GLU A 420 -8.45 -16.61 -0.38
N LEU A 421 -8.18 -15.40 0.11
CA LEU A 421 -7.20 -14.52 -0.51
C LEU A 421 -5.79 -15.09 -0.31
N PRO A 422 -5.02 -15.20 -1.38
CA PRO A 422 -3.62 -15.60 -1.25
C PRO A 422 -2.87 -14.55 -0.44
N ARG A 423 -1.95 -14.98 0.44
CA ARG A 423 -1.04 -14.12 1.22
C ARG A 423 -1.66 -13.44 2.45
N VAL A 424 -2.90 -13.68 2.82
CA VAL A 424 -3.41 -13.26 4.13
C VAL A 424 -2.78 -14.15 5.18
N ALA A 425 -1.79 -13.60 5.93
CA ALA A 425 -1.10 -14.31 6.99
C ALA A 425 -1.94 -14.36 8.26
N ALA A 426 -2.61 -13.27 8.62
CA ALA A 426 -3.44 -13.21 9.82
C ALA A 426 -4.66 -12.32 9.61
N ILE A 427 -5.74 -12.65 10.33
CA ILE A 427 -6.92 -11.80 10.47
C ILE A 427 -7.05 -11.50 11.96
N ILE A 428 -6.96 -10.21 12.31
CA ILE A 428 -7.10 -9.72 13.68
C ILE A 428 -8.51 -9.14 13.80
N GLU A 429 -9.29 -9.65 14.74
CA GLU A 429 -10.69 -9.30 14.93
C GLU A 429 -10.91 -8.70 16.36
N PRO A 430 -10.69 -7.38 16.55
CA PRO A 430 -10.95 -6.73 17.84
C PRO A 430 -12.42 -6.82 18.25
N ASP A 431 -12.69 -7.16 19.51
CA ASP A 431 -14.07 -7.12 20.03
C ASP A 431 -14.52 -5.68 20.30
N VAL A 432 -15.03 -5.04 19.27
CA VAL A 432 -15.58 -3.67 19.31
C VAL A 432 -17.10 -3.66 19.51
N SER A 433 -17.68 -4.76 19.98
CA SER A 433 -19.13 -4.96 20.11
C SER A 433 -19.82 -3.94 21.05
N LYS A 434 -19.10 -3.44 22.03
CA LYS A 434 -19.57 -2.47 23.02
C LYS A 434 -19.27 -1.02 22.63
N ILE A 435 -18.59 -0.81 21.48
CA ILE A 435 -18.20 0.52 21.03
C ILE A 435 -19.22 1.04 20.01
N GLY A 436 -19.81 2.18 20.31
CA GLY A 436 -20.71 2.86 19.39
C GLY A 436 -19.96 3.41 18.18
N VAL A 437 -20.50 3.21 16.95
CA VAL A 437 -19.83 3.58 15.68
C VAL A 437 -19.44 5.06 15.59
N LEU A 438 -20.20 5.95 16.26
CA LEU A 438 -19.94 7.39 16.32
C LEU A 438 -19.48 7.86 17.70
N ASN A 439 -19.16 6.95 18.61
CA ASN A 439 -18.74 7.31 19.97
C ASN A 439 -17.20 7.34 20.07
N PHE A 440 -16.60 8.41 19.57
CA PHE A 440 -15.15 8.61 19.58
C PHE A 440 -14.57 8.78 21.02
N LYS A 441 -15.42 9.05 22.02
CA LYS A 441 -14.97 9.15 23.43
C LYS A 441 -14.59 7.81 24.05
N GLN A 442 -14.96 6.68 23.42
CA GLN A 442 -14.59 5.34 23.90
C GLN A 442 -13.21 4.88 23.39
N ILE A 443 -12.27 5.82 23.16
CA ILE A 443 -10.93 5.52 22.61
C ILE A 443 -10.17 4.50 23.45
N ASP A 444 -10.18 4.60 24.78
CA ASP A 444 -9.44 3.66 25.65
C ASP A 444 -9.96 2.22 25.51
N ALA A 445 -11.26 2.05 25.44
CA ALA A 445 -11.86 0.73 25.25
C ALA A 445 -11.54 0.16 23.86
N ALA A 446 -11.47 1.03 22.83
CA ALA A 446 -11.11 0.63 21.48
C ALA A 446 -9.63 0.21 21.39
N LEU A 447 -8.72 0.99 21.96
CA LEU A 447 -7.29 0.68 22.01
C LEU A 447 -7.06 -0.68 22.70
N GLU A 448 -7.68 -0.90 23.85
CA GLU A 448 -7.50 -2.16 24.59
C GLU A 448 -8.06 -3.35 23.81
N ALA A 449 -9.23 -3.23 23.18
CA ALA A 449 -9.78 -4.27 22.32
C ALA A 449 -8.81 -4.61 21.17
N GLY A 450 -8.19 -3.60 20.56
CA GLY A 450 -7.17 -3.78 19.53
C GLY A 450 -5.94 -4.52 20.04
N ARG A 451 -5.40 -4.10 21.18
CA ARG A 451 -4.23 -4.75 21.82
C ARG A 451 -4.51 -6.20 22.15
N MET A 452 -5.64 -6.49 22.78
CA MET A 452 -6.01 -7.86 23.14
C MET A 452 -6.10 -8.78 21.92
N ALA A 453 -6.74 -8.31 20.84
CA ALA A 453 -6.88 -9.08 19.62
C ALA A 453 -5.54 -9.32 18.92
N ALA A 454 -4.68 -8.31 18.85
CA ALA A 454 -3.34 -8.45 18.27
C ALA A 454 -2.46 -9.42 19.09
N ARG A 455 -2.50 -9.32 20.41
CA ARG A 455 -1.79 -10.26 21.32
C ARG A 455 -2.24 -11.70 21.12
N ALA A 456 -3.53 -11.93 20.99
CA ALA A 456 -4.07 -13.26 20.72
C ALA A 456 -3.60 -13.79 19.35
N ALA A 457 -3.56 -12.94 18.32
CA ALA A 457 -3.07 -13.31 17.00
C ALA A 457 -1.57 -13.65 17.02
N LEU A 458 -0.75 -12.87 17.72
CA LEU A 458 0.69 -13.12 17.90
C LEU A 458 0.96 -14.43 18.65
N GLN A 459 0.16 -14.75 19.65
CA GLN A 459 0.25 -16.03 20.38
C GLN A 459 -0.12 -17.22 19.50
N ALA A 460 -1.14 -17.05 18.63
CA ALA A 460 -1.58 -18.09 17.71
C ALA A 460 -0.59 -18.28 16.53
N GLN A 461 0.13 -17.24 16.15
CA GLN A 461 1.05 -17.21 15.02
C GLN A 461 2.35 -16.49 15.37
N PRO A 462 3.27 -17.12 16.12
CA PRO A 462 4.56 -16.50 16.48
C PRO A 462 5.44 -16.11 15.28
N ASP A 463 5.24 -16.76 14.14
CA ASP A 463 5.97 -16.49 12.89
C ASP A 463 5.67 -15.11 12.28
N LEU A 464 4.69 -14.37 12.78
CA LEU A 464 4.47 -12.97 12.41
C LEU A 464 5.60 -12.06 12.90
N VAL A 465 6.30 -12.46 13.95
CA VAL A 465 7.51 -11.78 14.46
C VAL A 465 8.72 -12.38 13.72
N ARG A 466 9.20 -11.69 12.69
CA ARG A 466 10.32 -12.16 11.83
C ARG A 466 11.47 -11.19 11.82
#